data_e42b3409137a5f698ffbfd73610bc54b
#
_entry.id   e42b3409137a5f698ffbfd73610bc54b
#
_cell.length_a   1.000
_cell.length_b   1.000
_cell.length_c   1.000
_cell.angle_alpha   90.00
_cell.angle_beta   90.00
_cell.angle_gamma   90.00
#
_symmetry.space_group_name_H-M   'P 1'
#
loop_
_entity.id
_entity.type
_entity.pdbx_description
1 polymer ?
#
loop_
_entity_poly.entity_id
_entity_poly.type
_entity_poly.pdbx_seq_one_letter_code
_entity_poly.pdbx_strand_id
1 'polypeptide(L)'
;VFDSEFERNLFELRQQKLGEIVKLGQAAYPNHFPATHSIPEVRDQWDGANAEDLDADKPQVAVAGRIMAIRAQGKAGFAVLQQGGKRLQIYVRLDAVGEQGFALYKLLDMGDHIGVNGYLFRTRTGELTIHVEKITFLSKAMLALPEKFHGLSDLEARYRQRYVDLFTNLDAREVFVKRAKTLRAVRRFFDERGYLEVETPMMQPIAGGAAARPFVTHHNTLDMDLFLRIAPELYLKRLVVGGLDRVYEVNRNFRNEGISTQHNPEFTMIEFYQAYANYKDLMQLTEELITFVALQVNGTTITEFNGNTIDLGKWRRLTMRESIQEFWPEEAGSKPTLEQLHSIEALQTKLHSALSTLEKSMGKTTTITPERISELKTMHSAVSEVYYDSLKKDAPLGKSIYNLFEAVVEHYLIQPTIIYDYPTVVSPLSKQKPEDPDHVERFEFFAGGFEIGNAFSELNDPIEQHKRFEDQLAERDRGDDEAHQMDEDYVRALAYGLPPTGGEGMGIDRLVMLLTGSRSIRDVILFPQMKRLQKSEAADEAADEAKADEAEA
;
A
#
# COMPACT_ATOMS: atom_id res chain seq x y z
N VAL A 1 24.13 -17.94 -0.02
CA VAL A 1 22.91 -18.74 0.18
C VAL A 1 22.59 -18.90 1.66
N PHE A 2 23.59 -18.96 2.54
CA PHE A 2 23.42 -19.12 3.99
C PHE A 2 23.94 -17.88 4.71
N ASP A 3 23.18 -17.41 5.71
CA ASP A 3 23.55 -16.21 6.49
C ASP A 3 24.50 -16.56 7.66
N SER A 4 24.69 -17.86 7.96
CA SER A 4 25.57 -18.33 9.03
C SER A 4 26.00 -19.79 8.84
N GLU A 5 27.09 -20.19 9.55
CA GLU A 5 27.51 -21.58 9.63
C GLU A 5 26.43 -22.47 10.29
N PHE A 6 25.69 -21.93 11.25
CA PHE A 6 24.57 -22.64 11.87
C PHE A 6 23.50 -23.01 10.84
N GLU A 7 23.11 -22.09 9.94
CA GLU A 7 22.14 -22.37 8.88
C GLU A 7 22.65 -23.44 7.91
N ARG A 8 23.92 -23.40 7.54
CA ARG A 8 24.55 -24.42 6.69
C ARG A 8 24.45 -25.78 7.34
N ASN A 9 24.89 -25.91 8.59
CA ASN A 9 24.87 -27.17 9.32
C ASN A 9 23.44 -27.71 9.49
N LEU A 10 22.48 -26.84 9.75
CA LEU A 10 21.07 -27.22 9.83
C LEU A 10 20.52 -27.71 8.49
N PHE A 11 20.86 -27.02 7.40
CA PHE A 11 20.48 -27.45 6.05
C PHE A 11 21.00 -28.84 5.73
N GLU A 12 22.27 -29.12 6.00
CA GLU A 12 22.89 -30.44 5.78
C GLU A 12 22.22 -31.52 6.62
N LEU A 13 21.94 -31.24 7.89
CA LEU A 13 21.21 -32.16 8.77
C LEU A 13 19.82 -32.49 8.23
N ARG A 14 19.09 -31.49 7.78
CA ARG A 14 17.73 -31.65 7.22
C ARG A 14 17.77 -32.36 5.87
N GLN A 15 18.82 -32.18 5.08
CA GLN A 15 19.05 -32.92 3.85
C GLN A 15 19.26 -34.41 4.12
N GLN A 16 20.03 -34.75 5.17
CA GLN A 16 20.19 -36.13 5.61
C GLN A 16 18.86 -36.76 6.04
N LYS A 17 18.05 -36.04 6.85
CA LYS A 17 16.69 -36.47 7.23
C LYS A 17 15.79 -36.69 6.02
N LEU A 18 15.87 -35.84 4.99
CA LEU A 18 15.12 -36.04 3.75
C LEU A 18 15.53 -37.37 3.08
N GLY A 19 16.81 -37.70 3.06
CA GLY A 19 17.29 -39.00 2.59
C GLY A 19 16.71 -40.19 3.38
N GLU A 20 16.58 -40.07 4.70
CA GLU A 20 15.94 -41.10 5.54
C GLU A 20 14.42 -41.20 5.25
N ILE A 21 13.73 -40.06 5.03
CA ILE A 21 12.33 -40.04 4.64
C ILE A 21 12.09 -40.77 3.31
N VAL A 22 13.00 -40.60 2.35
CA VAL A 22 12.93 -41.32 1.06
C VAL A 22 13.12 -42.82 1.25
N LYS A 23 14.03 -43.26 2.14
CA LYS A 23 14.22 -44.67 2.46
C LYS A 23 13.00 -45.32 3.10
N LEU A 24 12.12 -44.54 3.76
CA LEU A 24 10.81 -44.99 4.24
C LEU A 24 9.74 -45.11 3.14
N GLY A 25 10.11 -44.92 1.86
CA GLY A 25 9.19 -45.03 0.73
C GLY A 25 8.36 -43.78 0.45
N GLN A 26 8.68 -42.67 1.07
CA GLN A 26 8.05 -41.37 0.76
C GLN A 26 8.73 -40.70 -0.44
N ALA A 27 7.97 -40.03 -1.29
CA ALA A 27 8.55 -39.13 -2.29
C ALA A 27 9.16 -37.90 -1.61
N ALA A 28 10.36 -37.47 -2.06
CA ALA A 28 11.02 -36.29 -1.49
C ALA A 28 10.21 -35.02 -1.66
N TYR A 29 9.62 -34.81 -2.86
CA TYR A 29 8.78 -33.67 -3.23
C TYR A 29 7.66 -34.17 -4.15
N PRO A 30 6.57 -34.74 -3.60
CA PRO A 30 5.44 -35.18 -4.41
C PRO A 30 4.74 -33.98 -5.04
N ASN A 31 4.17 -34.21 -6.23
CA ASN A 31 3.47 -33.18 -6.99
C ASN A 31 1.98 -33.06 -6.65
N HIS A 32 1.44 -33.93 -5.80
CA HIS A 32 0.03 -33.95 -5.44
C HIS A 32 -0.22 -34.57 -4.07
N PHE A 33 -1.25 -34.06 -3.39
CA PHE A 33 -1.88 -34.68 -2.22
C PHE A 33 -3.41 -34.53 -2.35
N PRO A 34 -4.20 -35.62 -2.25
CA PRO A 34 -5.65 -35.59 -2.45
C PRO A 34 -6.35 -35.10 -1.17
N ALA A 35 -6.24 -33.80 -0.88
CA ALA A 35 -6.95 -33.19 0.22
C ALA A 35 -8.46 -33.17 -0.04
N THR A 36 -9.27 -33.52 0.98
CA THR A 36 -10.73 -33.40 0.92
C THR A 36 -11.20 -32.07 1.44
N HIS A 37 -10.46 -31.46 2.38
CA HIS A 37 -10.75 -30.18 3.01
C HIS A 37 -9.48 -29.36 3.20
N SER A 38 -9.60 -28.06 3.18
CA SER A 38 -8.60 -27.17 3.75
C SER A 38 -8.78 -27.05 5.28
N ILE A 39 -7.74 -26.63 5.99
CA ILE A 39 -7.84 -26.40 7.44
C ILE A 39 -8.90 -25.32 7.78
N PRO A 40 -9.03 -24.19 7.04
CA PRO A 40 -10.15 -23.26 7.23
C PRO A 40 -11.53 -23.93 7.12
N GLU A 41 -11.79 -24.74 6.10
CA GLU A 41 -13.07 -25.44 5.93
C GLU A 41 -13.35 -26.39 7.09
N VAL A 42 -12.35 -27.13 7.57
CA VAL A 42 -12.50 -27.99 8.77
C VAL A 42 -12.89 -27.15 9.99
N ARG A 43 -12.24 -26.00 10.21
CA ARG A 43 -12.57 -25.10 11.31
C ARG A 43 -13.98 -24.52 11.16
N ASP A 44 -14.33 -24.03 9.98
CA ASP A 44 -15.64 -23.42 9.73
C ASP A 44 -16.79 -24.43 9.93
N GLN A 45 -16.57 -25.71 9.56
CA GLN A 45 -17.60 -26.74 9.64
C GLN A 45 -17.73 -27.40 11.01
N TRP A 46 -16.63 -27.61 11.74
CA TRP A 46 -16.62 -28.43 12.96
C TRP A 46 -16.10 -27.71 14.23
N ASP A 47 -15.72 -26.45 14.18
CA ASP A 47 -15.27 -25.75 15.40
C ASP A 47 -16.38 -25.64 16.47
N GLY A 48 -17.64 -25.62 16.05
CA GLY A 48 -18.81 -25.62 16.94
C GLY A 48 -19.29 -27.02 17.38
N ALA A 49 -18.78 -28.11 16.78
CA ALA A 49 -19.24 -29.46 17.10
C ALA A 49 -18.77 -29.90 18.49
N ASN A 50 -19.61 -30.57 19.28
CA ASN A 50 -19.21 -31.12 20.57
C ASN A 50 -18.44 -32.45 20.44
N ALA A 51 -17.89 -32.96 21.55
CA ALA A 51 -17.10 -34.18 21.55
C ALA A 51 -17.94 -35.43 21.24
N GLU A 52 -19.18 -35.47 21.72
CA GLU A 52 -20.09 -36.61 21.58
C GLU A 52 -20.49 -36.81 20.12
N ASP A 53 -20.80 -35.72 19.41
CA ASP A 53 -21.17 -35.75 17.99
C ASP A 53 -19.96 -36.20 17.14
N LEU A 54 -18.79 -35.67 17.42
CA LEU A 54 -17.57 -36.05 16.69
C LEU A 54 -17.14 -37.51 16.95
N ASP A 55 -17.35 -38.04 18.18
CA ASP A 55 -17.06 -39.43 18.53
C ASP A 55 -18.05 -40.41 17.88
N ALA A 56 -19.32 -39.98 17.70
CA ALA A 56 -20.33 -40.77 17.02
C ALA A 56 -20.13 -40.83 15.51
N ASP A 57 -19.88 -39.67 14.86
CA ASP A 57 -19.81 -39.54 13.39
C ASP A 57 -18.43 -39.84 12.83
N LYS A 58 -17.36 -39.59 13.61
CA LYS A 58 -15.95 -39.68 13.19
C LYS A 58 -15.70 -39.13 11.79
N PRO A 59 -15.96 -37.83 11.56
CA PRO A 59 -15.83 -37.24 10.22
C PRO A 59 -14.43 -37.45 9.66
N GLN A 60 -14.33 -38.14 8.53
CA GLN A 60 -13.08 -38.42 7.86
C GLN A 60 -12.61 -37.21 7.05
N VAL A 61 -11.37 -36.81 7.24
CA VAL A 61 -10.76 -35.67 6.54
C VAL A 61 -9.36 -36.02 6.04
N ALA A 62 -9.03 -35.45 4.90
CA ALA A 62 -7.66 -35.41 4.41
C ALA A 62 -7.24 -33.93 4.27
N VAL A 63 -6.27 -33.49 5.06
CA VAL A 63 -5.79 -32.10 5.05
C VAL A 63 -4.28 -32.04 4.90
N ALA A 64 -3.80 -30.93 4.33
CA ALA A 64 -2.38 -30.66 4.24
C ALA A 64 -2.05 -29.33 4.94
N GLY A 65 -0.83 -29.20 5.47
CA GLY A 65 -0.41 -27.97 6.10
C GLY A 65 1.06 -27.95 6.50
N ARG A 66 1.52 -26.77 6.87
CA ARG A 66 2.86 -26.55 7.44
C ARG A 66 2.87 -26.88 8.93
N ILE A 67 3.84 -27.63 9.38
CA ILE A 67 4.05 -27.93 10.81
C ILE A 67 4.56 -26.66 11.51
N MET A 68 3.76 -26.13 12.44
CA MET A 68 4.12 -24.97 13.27
C MET A 68 4.57 -25.36 14.67
N ALA A 69 4.20 -26.54 15.12
CA ALA A 69 4.67 -27.14 16.37
C ALA A 69 4.64 -28.66 16.24
N ILE A 70 5.59 -29.34 16.85
CA ILE A 70 5.66 -30.81 16.88
C ILE A 70 6.24 -31.29 18.22
N ARG A 71 5.61 -32.27 18.77
CA ARG A 71 6.06 -32.94 20.01
C ARG A 71 5.80 -34.45 19.90
N ALA A 72 6.82 -35.23 20.15
CA ALA A 72 6.72 -36.70 20.26
C ALA A 72 7.02 -37.11 21.70
N GLN A 73 6.21 -38.02 22.26
CA GLN A 73 6.42 -38.57 23.59
C GLN A 73 6.07 -40.07 23.57
N GLY A 74 7.07 -40.93 23.73
CA GLY A 74 6.88 -42.38 23.70
C GLY A 74 6.32 -42.85 22.34
N LYS A 75 5.13 -43.45 22.36
CA LYS A 75 4.42 -44.02 21.19
C LYS A 75 3.33 -43.08 20.62
N ALA A 76 3.31 -41.84 21.01
CA ALA A 76 2.36 -40.86 20.54
C ALA A 76 2.99 -39.48 20.33
N GLY A 77 2.28 -38.58 19.64
CA GLY A 77 2.74 -37.20 19.46
C GLY A 77 1.61 -36.31 19.01
N PHE A 78 1.83 -35.02 19.20
CA PHE A 78 0.96 -33.96 18.71
C PHE A 78 1.75 -33.02 17.81
N ALA A 79 1.12 -32.57 16.74
CA ALA A 79 1.64 -31.47 15.96
C ALA A 79 0.50 -30.48 15.62
N VAL A 80 0.89 -29.27 15.26
CA VAL A 80 -0.04 -28.23 14.81
C VAL A 80 0.25 -27.91 13.36
N LEU A 81 -0.72 -28.15 12.49
CA LEU A 81 -0.64 -27.78 11.07
C LEU A 81 -1.26 -26.40 10.86
N GLN A 82 -0.69 -25.64 9.95
CA GLN A 82 -1.19 -24.34 9.51
C GLN A 82 -1.44 -24.32 8.01
N GLN A 83 -2.62 -23.88 7.61
CA GLN A 83 -2.99 -23.62 6.22
C GLN A 83 -4.02 -22.47 6.18
N GLY A 84 -3.92 -21.60 5.18
CA GLY A 84 -4.90 -20.51 4.99
C GLY A 84 -5.01 -19.52 6.16
N GLY A 85 -3.97 -19.44 7.04
CA GLY A 85 -3.98 -18.61 8.26
C GLY A 85 -4.69 -19.24 9.45
N LYS A 86 -5.21 -20.46 9.32
CA LYS A 86 -5.83 -21.23 10.41
C LYS A 86 -4.92 -22.38 10.85
N ARG A 87 -5.05 -22.77 12.10
CA ARG A 87 -4.27 -23.86 12.71
C ARG A 87 -5.21 -25.00 13.12
N LEU A 88 -4.73 -26.24 12.97
CA LEU A 88 -5.44 -27.44 13.38
C LEU A 88 -4.46 -28.42 14.04
N GLN A 89 -4.83 -28.94 15.19
CA GLN A 89 -4.04 -29.93 15.89
C GLN A 89 -4.21 -31.32 15.25
N ILE A 90 -3.13 -32.08 15.20
CA ILE A 90 -3.14 -33.49 14.83
C ILE A 90 -2.59 -34.33 15.98
N TYR A 91 -3.14 -35.52 16.13
CA TYR A 91 -2.69 -36.53 17.10
C TYR A 91 -2.25 -37.78 16.37
N VAL A 92 -0.99 -38.17 16.56
CA VAL A 92 -0.35 -39.29 15.88
C VAL A 92 -0.04 -40.36 16.91
N ARG A 93 -0.47 -41.61 16.66
CA ARG A 93 -0.19 -42.76 17.50
C ARG A 93 0.46 -43.88 16.67
N LEU A 94 1.44 -44.58 17.27
CA LEU A 94 2.14 -45.68 16.63
C LEU A 94 1.18 -46.79 16.17
N ASP A 95 0.19 -47.13 16.98
CA ASP A 95 -0.80 -48.16 16.68
C ASP A 95 -1.78 -47.78 15.55
N ALA A 96 -1.97 -46.50 15.30
CA ALA A 96 -2.84 -46.01 14.24
C ALA A 96 -2.09 -45.84 12.90
N VAL A 97 -0.89 -45.25 12.92
CA VAL A 97 -0.12 -44.96 11.68
C VAL A 97 0.87 -46.06 11.31
N GLY A 98 1.05 -47.05 12.17
CA GLY A 98 2.06 -48.12 12.01
C GLY A 98 3.51 -47.64 12.20
N GLU A 99 4.44 -48.60 12.17
CA GLU A 99 5.87 -48.33 12.44
C GLU A 99 6.47 -47.35 11.41
N GLN A 100 6.17 -47.53 10.12
CA GLN A 100 6.68 -46.65 9.07
C GLN A 100 6.15 -45.23 9.20
N GLY A 101 4.83 -45.07 9.44
CA GLY A 101 4.22 -43.76 9.64
C GLY A 101 4.75 -43.04 10.88
N PHE A 102 5.00 -43.79 11.97
CA PHE A 102 5.56 -43.21 13.17
C PHE A 102 7.06 -42.91 13.05
N ALA A 103 7.83 -43.72 12.29
CA ALA A 103 9.21 -43.42 11.93
C ALA A 103 9.29 -42.12 11.09
N LEU A 104 8.41 -41.95 10.10
CA LEU A 104 8.29 -40.72 9.36
C LEU A 104 8.00 -39.52 10.30
N TYR A 105 7.03 -39.67 11.23
CA TYR A 105 6.69 -38.61 12.18
C TYR A 105 7.89 -38.12 13.00
N LYS A 106 8.80 -39.00 13.38
CA LYS A 106 10.04 -38.69 14.14
C LYS A 106 11.10 -37.94 13.31
N LEU A 107 11.06 -38.04 11.99
CA LEU A 107 11.99 -37.37 11.07
C LEU A 107 11.50 -35.97 10.68
N LEU A 108 10.24 -35.64 10.99
CA LEU A 108 9.67 -34.35 10.67
C LEU A 108 10.24 -33.23 11.56
N ASP A 109 10.36 -32.06 10.98
CA ASP A 109 10.78 -30.83 11.65
C ASP A 109 9.69 -29.74 11.56
N MET A 110 9.79 -28.72 12.42
CA MET A 110 8.99 -27.51 12.26
C MET A 110 9.29 -26.88 10.92
N GLY A 111 8.24 -26.46 10.22
CA GLY A 111 8.31 -25.89 8.89
C GLY A 111 8.02 -26.90 7.76
N ASP A 112 8.15 -28.20 7.99
CA ASP A 112 7.81 -29.21 6.99
C ASP A 112 6.34 -29.13 6.60
N HIS A 113 6.05 -29.50 5.35
CA HIS A 113 4.67 -29.70 4.91
C HIS A 113 4.35 -31.20 4.89
N ILE A 114 3.20 -31.53 5.46
CA ILE A 114 2.67 -32.89 5.45
C ILE A 114 1.20 -32.88 5.07
N GLY A 115 0.74 -34.01 4.53
CA GLY A 115 -0.65 -34.37 4.42
C GLY A 115 -1.02 -35.42 5.44
N VAL A 116 -2.20 -35.35 6.01
CA VAL A 116 -2.71 -36.34 6.98
C VAL A 116 -4.12 -36.75 6.59
N ASN A 117 -4.41 -38.06 6.73
CA ASN A 117 -5.75 -38.62 6.65
C ASN A 117 -6.14 -39.12 8.03
N GLY A 118 -7.38 -38.97 8.42
CA GLY A 118 -7.90 -39.45 9.68
C GLY A 118 -9.25 -38.83 10.03
N TYR A 119 -9.72 -39.01 11.24
CA TYR A 119 -10.99 -38.52 11.69
C TYR A 119 -10.86 -37.42 12.75
N LEU A 120 -11.88 -36.55 12.80
CA LEU A 120 -11.96 -35.46 13.77
C LEU A 120 -12.46 -35.95 15.13
N PHE A 121 -11.86 -35.42 16.20
CA PHE A 121 -12.28 -35.63 17.58
C PHE A 121 -11.92 -34.42 18.43
N ARG A 122 -12.43 -34.34 19.66
CA ARG A 122 -11.97 -33.36 20.65
C ARG A 122 -11.08 -34.00 21.70
N THR A 123 -9.97 -33.33 22.01
CA THR A 123 -9.13 -33.74 23.14
C THR A 123 -9.86 -33.52 24.47
N ARG A 124 -9.33 -34.04 25.57
CA ARG A 124 -9.86 -33.80 26.93
C ARG A 124 -9.92 -32.31 27.30
N THR A 125 -9.07 -31.49 26.68
CA THR A 125 -9.05 -30.04 26.87
C THR A 125 -9.97 -29.29 25.89
N GLY A 126 -10.74 -29.99 25.07
CA GLY A 126 -11.69 -29.44 24.13
C GLY A 126 -11.10 -29.00 22.77
N GLU A 127 -9.81 -29.22 22.48
CA GLU A 127 -9.22 -28.82 21.20
C GLU A 127 -9.65 -29.76 20.07
N LEU A 128 -10.15 -29.17 18.97
CA LEU A 128 -10.48 -29.89 17.74
C LEU A 128 -9.20 -30.48 17.13
N THR A 129 -9.15 -31.77 16.89
CA THR A 129 -7.94 -32.51 16.56
C THR A 129 -8.23 -33.60 15.54
N ILE A 130 -7.30 -33.86 14.62
CA ILE A 130 -7.36 -35.03 13.74
C ILE A 130 -6.64 -36.19 14.42
N HIS A 131 -7.34 -37.30 14.63
CA HIS A 131 -6.72 -38.59 14.93
C HIS A 131 -6.16 -39.16 13.62
N VAL A 132 -4.84 -39.17 13.50
CA VAL A 132 -4.17 -39.48 12.23
C VAL A 132 -4.07 -40.99 12.03
N GLU A 133 -4.51 -41.44 10.85
CA GLU A 133 -4.43 -42.83 10.38
C GLU A 133 -3.34 -43.00 9.33
N LYS A 134 -3.04 -41.93 8.56
CA LYS A 134 -1.96 -41.93 7.55
C LYS A 134 -1.28 -40.57 7.47
N ILE A 135 0.06 -40.59 7.37
CA ILE A 135 0.89 -39.41 7.13
C ILE A 135 1.54 -39.53 5.75
N THR A 136 1.52 -38.46 4.99
CA THR A 136 2.23 -38.31 3.71
C THR A 136 3.18 -37.13 3.81
N PHE A 137 4.44 -37.33 3.51
CA PHE A 137 5.44 -36.26 3.44
C PHE A 137 5.22 -35.44 2.15
N LEU A 138 5.30 -34.11 2.23
CA LEU A 138 5.07 -33.23 1.09
C LEU A 138 6.27 -32.32 0.75
N SER A 139 6.90 -31.74 1.76
CA SER A 139 8.05 -30.86 1.52
C SER A 139 8.87 -30.65 2.78
N LYS A 140 10.18 -30.64 2.66
CA LYS A 140 11.14 -30.38 3.75
C LYS A 140 11.44 -28.88 3.86
N ALA A 141 11.29 -28.32 5.05
CA ALA A 141 11.82 -27.00 5.35
C ALA A 141 13.30 -27.13 5.69
N MET A 142 14.16 -26.64 4.83
CA MET A 142 15.63 -26.76 5.02
C MET A 142 16.19 -25.76 6.02
N LEU A 143 15.54 -24.59 6.17
CA LEU A 143 15.94 -23.54 7.12
C LEU A 143 15.07 -23.56 8.38
N ALA A 144 15.60 -23.02 9.49
CA ALA A 144 14.83 -22.84 10.71
C ALA A 144 13.69 -21.85 10.53
N LEU A 145 12.55 -22.09 11.20
CA LEU A 145 11.56 -21.05 11.38
C LEU A 145 12.08 -20.02 12.39
N PRO A 146 11.71 -18.73 12.26
CA PRO A 146 11.96 -17.74 13.31
C PRO A 146 11.41 -18.19 14.67
N GLU A 147 11.99 -17.67 15.75
CA GLU A 147 11.63 -18.09 17.12
C GLU A 147 10.13 -18.01 17.39
N LYS A 148 9.63 -18.98 18.12
CA LYS A 148 8.23 -19.37 18.29
C LYS A 148 7.28 -18.28 18.80
N PHE A 149 7.81 -17.24 19.46
CA PHE A 149 7.01 -16.27 20.21
C PHE A 149 7.00 -14.85 19.62
N HIS A 150 7.92 -14.54 18.71
CA HIS A 150 8.07 -13.18 18.18
C HIS A 150 7.99 -13.09 16.65
N GLY A 151 7.94 -14.22 15.92
CA GLY A 151 7.99 -14.22 14.46
C GLY A 151 9.27 -13.52 13.96
N LEU A 152 9.21 -12.90 12.79
CA LEU A 152 10.20 -11.91 12.38
C LEU A 152 9.89 -10.61 13.11
N SER A 153 10.68 -10.25 14.13
CA SER A 153 10.52 -9.01 14.91
C SER A 153 11.16 -7.81 14.21
N ASP A 154 12.24 -8.04 13.47
CA ASP A 154 12.90 -6.99 12.69
C ASP A 154 12.04 -6.58 11.49
N LEU A 155 11.71 -5.29 11.43
CA LEU A 155 10.81 -4.74 10.42
C LEU A 155 11.40 -4.84 9.00
N GLU A 156 12.70 -4.64 8.85
CA GLU A 156 13.36 -4.73 7.54
C GLU A 156 13.40 -6.18 7.05
N ALA A 157 13.71 -7.13 7.92
CA ALA A 157 13.66 -8.55 7.61
C ALA A 157 12.25 -9.00 7.19
N ARG A 158 11.18 -8.48 7.82
CA ARG A 158 9.79 -8.73 7.42
C ARG A 158 9.49 -8.29 5.98
N TYR A 159 10.01 -7.16 5.56
CA TYR A 159 9.82 -6.68 4.17
C TYR A 159 10.64 -7.49 3.17
N ARG A 160 11.87 -7.86 3.51
CA ARG A 160 12.77 -8.63 2.63
C ARG A 160 12.38 -10.09 2.53
N GLN A 161 11.96 -10.68 3.65
CA GLN A 161 11.52 -12.09 3.73
C GLN A 161 10.00 -12.17 3.92
N ARG A 162 9.23 -11.47 3.10
CA ARG A 162 7.77 -11.43 3.18
C ARG A 162 7.12 -12.81 3.18
N TYR A 163 7.71 -13.78 2.47
CA TYR A 163 7.27 -15.16 2.45
C TYR A 163 7.39 -15.84 3.82
N VAL A 164 8.32 -15.43 4.67
CA VAL A 164 8.42 -15.88 6.07
C VAL A 164 7.43 -15.11 6.95
N ASP A 165 7.37 -13.78 6.80
CA ASP A 165 6.45 -12.92 7.54
C ASP A 165 4.98 -13.38 7.40
N LEU A 166 4.54 -13.74 6.18
CA LEU A 166 3.17 -14.15 5.89
C LEU A 166 2.70 -15.42 6.63
N PHE A 167 3.58 -16.35 6.94
CA PHE A 167 3.20 -17.56 7.67
C PHE A 167 3.54 -17.49 9.16
N THR A 168 4.41 -16.60 9.59
CA THR A 168 4.75 -16.41 11.00
C THR A 168 3.90 -15.35 11.68
N ASN A 169 3.61 -14.24 10.99
CA ASN A 169 2.84 -13.11 11.47
C ASN A 169 1.47 -13.07 10.77
N LEU A 170 0.46 -13.69 11.38
CA LEU A 170 -0.87 -13.79 10.74
C LEU A 170 -1.55 -12.44 10.54
N ASP A 171 -1.24 -11.44 11.37
CA ASP A 171 -1.73 -10.07 11.19
C ASP A 171 -1.21 -9.46 9.89
N ALA A 172 0.07 -9.68 9.55
CA ALA A 172 0.61 -9.24 8.27
C ALA A 172 -0.11 -9.92 7.08
N ARG A 173 -0.43 -11.20 7.21
CA ARG A 173 -1.23 -11.92 6.21
C ARG A 173 -2.63 -11.31 6.04
N GLU A 174 -3.29 -10.96 7.15
CA GLU A 174 -4.64 -10.38 7.12
C GLU A 174 -4.69 -9.02 6.39
N VAL A 175 -3.63 -8.22 6.47
CA VAL A 175 -3.50 -6.99 5.68
C VAL A 175 -3.66 -7.29 4.18
N PHE A 176 -3.00 -8.32 3.66
CA PHE A 176 -3.10 -8.67 2.22
C PHE A 176 -4.42 -9.33 1.85
N VAL A 177 -5.08 -10.03 2.77
CA VAL A 177 -6.45 -10.51 2.59
C VAL A 177 -7.42 -9.32 2.47
N LYS A 178 -7.29 -8.32 3.35
CA LYS A 178 -8.08 -7.08 3.29
C LYS A 178 -7.77 -6.29 2.02
N ARG A 179 -6.50 -6.19 1.60
CA ARG A 179 -6.13 -5.58 0.32
C ARG A 179 -6.85 -6.23 -0.87
N ALA A 180 -6.88 -7.56 -0.92
CA ALA A 180 -7.58 -8.28 -1.97
C ALA A 180 -9.10 -8.05 -1.93
N LYS A 181 -9.69 -7.93 -0.74
CA LYS A 181 -11.11 -7.55 -0.56
C LYS A 181 -11.36 -6.11 -1.02
N THR A 182 -10.45 -5.17 -0.71
CA THR A 182 -10.53 -3.77 -1.15
C THR A 182 -10.59 -3.68 -2.67
N LEU A 183 -9.66 -4.31 -3.38
CA LEU A 183 -9.65 -4.30 -4.85
C LEU A 183 -10.93 -4.88 -5.44
N ARG A 184 -11.47 -5.97 -4.88
CA ARG A 184 -12.76 -6.54 -5.32
C ARG A 184 -13.94 -5.60 -5.05
N ALA A 185 -13.95 -4.94 -3.88
CA ALA A 185 -15.00 -4.00 -3.53
C ALA A 185 -14.99 -2.77 -4.46
N VAL A 186 -13.81 -2.23 -4.76
CA VAL A 186 -13.63 -1.11 -5.69
C VAL A 186 -14.16 -1.48 -7.08
N ARG A 187 -13.73 -2.62 -7.66
CA ARG A 187 -14.24 -3.07 -8.96
C ARG A 187 -15.75 -3.23 -8.96
N ARG A 188 -16.28 -3.92 -7.96
CA ARG A 188 -17.74 -4.11 -7.84
C ARG A 188 -18.49 -2.79 -7.78
N PHE A 189 -17.97 -1.78 -7.08
CA PHE A 189 -18.59 -0.46 -6.98
C PHE A 189 -18.74 0.21 -8.34
N PHE A 190 -17.71 0.16 -9.17
CA PHE A 190 -17.70 0.74 -10.51
C PHE A 190 -18.50 -0.08 -11.53
N ASP A 191 -18.38 -1.42 -11.51
CA ASP A 191 -19.13 -2.33 -12.38
C ASP A 191 -20.64 -2.17 -12.18
N GLU A 192 -21.11 -2.09 -10.93
CA GLU A 192 -22.53 -1.88 -10.59
C GLU A 192 -23.06 -0.51 -11.04
N ARG A 193 -22.17 0.44 -11.34
CA ARG A 193 -22.49 1.79 -11.84
C ARG A 193 -22.28 1.95 -13.34
N GLY A 194 -21.99 0.85 -14.04
CA GLY A 194 -21.86 0.82 -15.49
C GLY A 194 -20.57 1.45 -16.02
N TYR A 195 -19.51 1.49 -15.21
CA TYR A 195 -18.19 1.81 -15.70
C TYR A 195 -17.55 0.60 -16.38
N LEU A 196 -16.73 0.85 -17.39
CA LEU A 196 -15.95 -0.15 -18.09
C LEU A 196 -14.52 -0.17 -17.54
N GLU A 197 -14.06 -1.32 -17.03
CA GLU A 197 -12.64 -1.51 -16.71
C GLU A 197 -11.84 -1.61 -18.00
N VAL A 198 -10.78 -0.80 -18.11
CA VAL A 198 -9.93 -0.75 -19.29
C VAL A 198 -8.45 -0.89 -18.90
N GLU A 199 -7.61 -1.20 -19.88
CA GLU A 199 -6.15 -1.22 -19.75
C GLU A 199 -5.53 -0.27 -20.76
N THR A 200 -4.62 0.58 -20.30
CA THR A 200 -3.86 1.52 -21.13
C THR A 200 -2.36 1.24 -21.04
N PRO A 201 -1.52 1.75 -21.95
CA PRO A 201 -0.10 1.43 -21.97
C PRO A 201 0.63 1.80 -20.67
N MET A 202 1.40 0.84 -20.11
CA MET A 202 2.34 1.09 -19.03
C MET A 202 3.64 1.74 -19.51
N MET A 203 4.09 1.42 -20.71
CA MET A 203 5.22 2.06 -21.39
C MET A 203 4.69 3.08 -22.39
N GLN A 204 5.02 4.32 -22.20
CA GLN A 204 4.49 5.45 -22.94
C GLN A 204 5.60 6.20 -23.66
N PRO A 205 5.37 6.73 -24.87
CA PRO A 205 6.37 7.53 -25.59
C PRO A 205 6.55 8.92 -24.98
N ILE A 206 5.58 9.42 -24.23
CA ILE A 206 5.59 10.70 -23.52
C ILE A 206 5.08 10.46 -22.09
N ALA A 207 5.82 10.91 -21.10
CA ALA A 207 5.35 10.91 -19.72
C ALA A 207 4.41 12.10 -19.49
N GLY A 208 3.22 11.85 -18.96
CA GLY A 208 2.22 12.89 -18.69
C GLY A 208 1.09 12.43 -17.76
N GLY A 209 0.19 13.34 -17.43
CA GLY A 209 -0.96 13.08 -16.56
C GLY A 209 -0.70 13.30 -15.06
N ALA A 210 0.54 13.61 -14.66
CA ALA A 210 0.90 13.99 -13.29
C ALA A 210 2.20 14.81 -13.29
N ALA A 211 2.49 15.53 -12.21
CA ALA A 211 3.78 16.13 -11.96
C ALA A 211 4.64 15.11 -11.19
N ALA A 212 5.56 14.44 -11.88
CA ALA A 212 6.45 13.44 -11.30
C ALA A 212 7.58 13.07 -12.26
N ARG A 213 8.71 12.59 -11.73
CA ARG A 213 9.82 12.10 -12.56
C ARG A 213 9.54 10.68 -13.04
N PRO A 214 9.62 10.40 -14.37
CA PRO A 214 9.43 9.06 -14.91
C PRO A 214 10.69 8.20 -14.76
N PHE A 215 10.50 6.86 -14.76
CA PHE A 215 11.56 5.92 -15.12
C PHE A 215 11.65 5.82 -16.64
N VAL A 216 12.87 5.78 -17.18
CA VAL A 216 13.15 5.68 -18.62
C VAL A 216 13.65 4.28 -18.94
N THR A 217 13.19 3.72 -20.05
CA THR A 217 13.70 2.48 -20.66
C THR A 217 13.86 2.65 -22.16
N HIS A 218 14.66 1.79 -22.81
CA HIS A 218 14.92 1.86 -24.25
C HIS A 218 14.35 0.63 -24.97
N HIS A 219 13.59 0.86 -26.05
CA HIS A 219 13.07 -0.19 -26.91
C HIS A 219 14.06 -0.48 -28.04
N ASN A 220 14.90 -1.51 -27.89
CA ASN A 220 16.01 -1.80 -28.79
C ASN A 220 15.63 -1.92 -30.28
N THR A 221 14.51 -2.56 -30.60
CA THR A 221 14.10 -2.79 -32.00
C THR A 221 13.57 -1.55 -32.69
N LEU A 222 12.88 -0.67 -31.92
CA LEU A 222 12.34 0.59 -32.44
C LEU A 222 13.33 1.75 -32.29
N ASP A 223 14.45 1.51 -31.61
CA ASP A 223 15.49 2.51 -31.30
C ASP A 223 14.88 3.81 -30.72
N MET A 224 14.05 3.65 -29.69
CA MET A 224 13.34 4.76 -29.06
C MET A 224 13.27 4.59 -27.54
N ASP A 225 13.34 5.72 -26.83
CA ASP A 225 13.11 5.75 -25.39
C ASP A 225 11.60 5.68 -25.09
N LEU A 226 11.27 4.95 -24.03
CA LEU A 226 9.93 4.84 -23.47
C LEU A 226 9.98 5.17 -21.98
N PHE A 227 8.88 5.68 -21.48
CA PHE A 227 8.72 6.04 -20.08
C PHE A 227 7.76 5.06 -19.41
N LEU A 228 8.10 4.56 -18.23
CA LEU A 228 7.10 3.92 -17.37
C LEU A 228 6.10 4.99 -16.92
N ARG A 229 4.81 4.74 -17.11
CA ARG A 229 3.76 5.75 -16.87
C ARG A 229 3.78 6.28 -15.44
N ILE A 230 3.61 7.57 -15.30
CA ILE A 230 3.40 8.25 -14.02
C ILE A 230 1.91 8.34 -13.67
N ALA A 231 1.03 8.29 -14.69
CA ALA A 231 -0.42 8.24 -14.62
C ALA A 231 -1.01 7.73 -15.96
N PRO A 232 -2.19 7.09 -16.00
CA PRO A 232 -2.91 6.72 -17.22
C PRO A 232 -3.81 7.83 -17.76
N GLU A 233 -3.91 8.97 -17.11
CA GLU A 233 -4.87 10.08 -17.30
C GLU A 233 -5.11 10.44 -18.78
N LEU A 234 -4.04 10.78 -19.51
CA LEU A 234 -4.19 11.26 -20.90
C LEU A 234 -4.73 10.18 -21.84
N TYR A 235 -4.49 8.89 -21.55
CA TYR A 235 -5.06 7.79 -22.32
C TYR A 235 -6.52 7.55 -21.96
N LEU A 236 -6.90 7.62 -20.69
CA LEU A 236 -8.28 7.44 -20.25
C LEU A 236 -9.19 8.54 -20.82
N LYS A 237 -8.72 9.79 -20.84
CA LYS A 237 -9.44 10.90 -21.49
C LYS A 237 -9.64 10.69 -23.00
N ARG A 238 -8.63 10.12 -23.71
CA ARG A 238 -8.78 9.74 -25.13
C ARG A 238 -9.87 8.68 -25.33
N LEU A 239 -10.07 7.77 -24.36
CA LEU A 239 -11.16 6.79 -24.42
C LEU A 239 -12.53 7.46 -24.26
N VAL A 240 -12.63 8.49 -23.40
CA VAL A 240 -13.86 9.28 -23.27
C VAL A 240 -14.17 10.05 -24.55
N VAL A 241 -13.15 10.67 -25.19
CA VAL A 241 -13.29 11.26 -26.55
C VAL A 241 -13.77 10.20 -27.54
N GLY A 242 -13.32 8.95 -27.42
CA GLY A 242 -13.73 7.83 -28.24
C GLY A 242 -15.14 7.30 -27.99
N GLY A 243 -15.88 7.89 -27.02
CA GLY A 243 -17.26 7.51 -26.71
C GLY A 243 -17.41 6.44 -25.63
N LEU A 244 -16.36 6.15 -24.84
CA LEU A 244 -16.46 5.34 -23.63
C LEU A 244 -16.78 6.29 -22.45
N ASP A 245 -18.07 6.54 -22.22
CA ASP A 245 -18.55 7.61 -21.32
C ASP A 245 -18.17 7.40 -19.85
N ARG A 246 -17.93 6.16 -19.43
CA ARG A 246 -17.53 5.80 -18.06
C ARG A 246 -16.46 4.73 -18.10
N VAL A 247 -15.24 5.10 -17.75
CA VAL A 247 -14.09 4.19 -17.75
C VAL A 247 -13.36 4.24 -16.41
N TYR A 248 -12.77 3.12 -16.02
CA TYR A 248 -11.82 3.08 -14.91
C TYR A 248 -10.67 2.11 -15.20
N GLU A 249 -9.53 2.35 -14.58
CA GLU A 249 -8.38 1.46 -14.61
C GLU A 249 -7.81 1.30 -13.20
N VAL A 250 -7.76 0.07 -12.70
CA VAL A 250 -6.95 -0.27 -11.51
C VAL A 250 -5.56 -0.59 -12.00
N ASN A 251 -4.59 0.23 -11.66
CA ASN A 251 -3.33 0.27 -12.38
C ASN A 251 -2.09 0.38 -11.46
N ARG A 252 -0.92 0.10 -12.06
CA ARG A 252 0.39 0.41 -11.50
C ARG A 252 0.94 1.66 -12.16
N ASN A 253 1.40 2.58 -11.33
CA ASN A 253 2.12 3.76 -11.74
C ASN A 253 3.52 3.78 -11.13
N PHE A 254 4.43 4.52 -11.77
CA PHE A 254 5.84 4.52 -11.47
C PHE A 254 6.33 5.95 -11.36
N ARG A 255 6.89 6.33 -10.20
CA ARG A 255 7.47 7.65 -9.97
C ARG A 255 8.88 7.49 -9.45
N ASN A 256 9.87 8.06 -10.13
CA ASN A 256 11.29 7.98 -9.78
C ASN A 256 11.63 8.97 -8.67
N GLU A 257 11.05 8.74 -7.52
CA GLU A 257 11.10 9.60 -6.34
C GLU A 257 11.67 8.86 -5.13
N GLY A 258 11.82 9.58 -4.02
CA GLY A 258 12.32 9.03 -2.77
C GLY A 258 11.35 8.02 -2.15
N ILE A 259 11.89 7.06 -1.40
CA ILE A 259 11.12 6.07 -0.64
C ILE A 259 10.85 6.63 0.76
N SER A 260 9.57 6.61 1.18
CA SER A 260 9.15 7.03 2.53
C SER A 260 8.14 6.04 3.14
N THR A 261 7.54 6.42 4.26
CA THR A 261 6.42 5.67 4.85
C THR A 261 5.14 5.78 4.02
N GLN A 262 5.03 6.79 3.15
CA GLN A 262 3.86 7.06 2.32
C GLN A 262 4.12 6.88 0.81
N HIS A 263 5.38 6.72 0.39
CA HIS A 263 5.79 6.65 -1.01
C HIS A 263 6.61 5.40 -1.32
N ASN A 264 6.24 4.73 -2.40
CA ASN A 264 6.98 3.63 -3.02
C ASN A 264 7.08 3.92 -4.51
N PRO A 265 8.23 3.73 -5.18
CA PRO A 265 8.40 4.08 -6.59
C PRO A 265 7.42 3.41 -7.54
N GLU A 266 6.92 2.23 -7.18
CA GLU A 266 5.85 1.49 -7.84
C GLU A 266 4.69 1.37 -6.88
N PHE A 267 3.49 1.83 -7.26
CA PHE A 267 2.32 1.85 -6.41
C PHE A 267 1.04 1.55 -7.20
N THR A 268 -0.02 1.17 -6.49
CA THR A 268 -1.32 0.88 -7.07
C THR A 268 -2.28 2.04 -6.83
N MET A 269 -2.93 2.49 -7.91
CA MET A 269 -4.04 3.41 -7.81
C MET A 269 -5.20 2.96 -8.70
N ILE A 270 -6.32 3.63 -8.56
CA ILE A 270 -7.41 3.61 -9.52
C ILE A 270 -7.55 5.00 -10.11
N GLU A 271 -7.74 5.07 -11.41
CA GLU A 271 -8.24 6.28 -12.07
C GLU A 271 -9.55 5.97 -12.79
N PHE A 272 -10.48 6.90 -12.73
CA PHE A 272 -11.75 6.77 -13.42
C PHE A 272 -12.24 8.12 -13.96
N TYR A 273 -13.00 8.05 -15.05
CA TYR A 273 -13.52 9.22 -15.77
C TYR A 273 -14.97 8.99 -16.10
N GLN A 274 -15.77 10.06 -15.96
CA GLN A 274 -17.20 10.05 -16.29
C GLN A 274 -17.57 11.26 -17.13
N ALA A 275 -18.06 11.01 -18.34
CA ALA A 275 -18.65 12.03 -19.19
C ALA A 275 -19.94 12.59 -18.56
N TYR A 276 -20.21 13.87 -18.83
CA TYR A 276 -21.37 14.62 -18.34
C TYR A 276 -21.45 14.71 -16.81
N ALA A 277 -20.31 14.62 -16.12
CA ALA A 277 -20.15 14.85 -14.69
C ALA A 277 -19.13 15.97 -14.44
N ASN A 278 -19.19 16.56 -13.27
CA ASN A 278 -18.26 17.58 -12.80
C ASN A 278 -17.68 17.20 -11.42
N TYR A 279 -16.77 18.02 -10.91
CA TYR A 279 -16.10 17.77 -9.63
C TYR A 279 -17.05 17.61 -8.43
N LYS A 280 -18.25 18.23 -8.44
CA LYS A 280 -19.24 18.08 -7.36
C LYS A 280 -19.91 16.72 -7.38
N ASP A 281 -20.16 16.16 -8.58
CA ASP A 281 -20.65 14.79 -8.74
C ASP A 281 -19.60 13.80 -8.24
N LEU A 282 -18.32 14.07 -8.52
CA LEU A 282 -17.21 13.24 -8.05
C LEU A 282 -17.03 13.31 -6.54
N MET A 283 -17.18 14.46 -5.89
CA MET A 283 -17.15 14.56 -4.42
C MET A 283 -18.14 13.58 -3.77
N GLN A 284 -19.36 13.51 -4.29
CA GLN A 284 -20.37 12.58 -3.79
C GLN A 284 -19.97 11.13 -4.07
N LEU A 285 -19.49 10.85 -5.28
CA LEU A 285 -19.07 9.50 -5.68
C LEU A 285 -17.90 8.98 -4.82
N THR A 286 -16.93 9.86 -4.50
CA THR A 286 -15.79 9.56 -3.62
C THR A 286 -16.25 9.16 -2.22
N GLU A 287 -17.16 9.96 -1.63
CA GLU A 287 -17.75 9.69 -0.31
C GLU A 287 -18.47 8.33 -0.30
N GLU A 288 -19.27 8.04 -1.33
CA GLU A 288 -19.97 6.76 -1.51
C GLU A 288 -19.00 5.60 -1.69
N LEU A 289 -17.97 5.75 -2.53
CA LEU A 289 -16.96 4.73 -2.82
C LEU A 289 -16.23 4.30 -1.55
N ILE A 290 -15.67 5.25 -0.81
CA ILE A 290 -14.86 4.95 0.38
C ILE A 290 -15.73 4.34 1.48
N THR A 291 -16.94 4.88 1.69
CA THR A 291 -17.93 4.30 2.63
C THR A 291 -18.29 2.87 2.25
N PHE A 292 -18.60 2.62 0.97
CA PHE A 292 -18.91 1.28 0.47
C PHE A 292 -17.76 0.31 0.68
N VAL A 293 -16.54 0.70 0.31
CA VAL A 293 -15.36 -0.17 0.46
C VAL A 293 -15.08 -0.48 1.93
N ALA A 294 -15.17 0.50 2.83
CA ALA A 294 -14.99 0.29 4.27
C ALA A 294 -15.98 -0.74 4.82
N LEU A 295 -17.26 -0.62 4.46
CA LEU A 295 -18.31 -1.59 4.87
C LEU A 295 -18.05 -2.99 4.30
N GLN A 296 -17.63 -3.12 3.04
CA GLN A 296 -17.36 -4.41 2.42
C GLN A 296 -16.11 -5.11 3.00
N VAL A 297 -15.11 -4.36 3.42
CA VAL A 297 -13.83 -4.90 3.90
C VAL A 297 -13.86 -5.16 5.40
N ASN A 298 -14.35 -4.20 6.19
CA ASN A 298 -14.32 -4.23 7.65
C ASN A 298 -15.70 -4.44 8.31
N GLY A 299 -16.81 -4.34 7.57
CA GLY A 299 -18.17 -4.38 8.12
C GLY A 299 -18.57 -3.09 8.87
N THR A 300 -17.70 -2.06 8.86
CA THR A 300 -17.90 -0.78 9.54
C THR A 300 -17.15 0.32 8.79
N THR A 301 -17.58 1.58 8.96
CA THR A 301 -16.87 2.76 8.46
C THR A 301 -15.77 3.23 9.41
N ILE A 302 -15.76 2.71 10.64
CA ILE A 302 -14.79 3.11 11.66
C ILE A 302 -13.49 2.33 11.47
N THR A 303 -12.38 3.04 11.48
CA THR A 303 -11.03 2.47 11.44
C THR A 303 -10.11 3.17 12.46
N GLU A 304 -9.07 2.46 12.88
CA GLU A 304 -8.02 3.00 13.76
C GLU A 304 -6.74 3.22 12.94
N PHE A 305 -6.23 4.45 12.95
CA PHE A 305 -5.00 4.79 12.25
C PHE A 305 -4.15 5.77 13.06
N ASN A 306 -2.88 5.44 13.30
CA ASN A 306 -1.93 6.25 14.09
C ASN A 306 -2.48 6.71 15.45
N GLY A 307 -3.28 5.86 16.13
CA GLY A 307 -3.89 6.18 17.43
C GLY A 307 -5.14 7.05 17.36
N ASN A 308 -5.63 7.35 16.14
CA ASN A 308 -6.86 8.10 15.93
C ASN A 308 -7.97 7.17 15.44
N THR A 309 -9.17 7.33 15.98
CA THR A 309 -10.39 6.73 15.46
C THR A 309 -10.91 7.60 14.31
N ILE A 310 -11.05 7.02 13.12
CA ILE A 310 -11.48 7.71 11.89
C ILE A 310 -12.79 7.09 11.41
N ASP A 311 -13.79 7.93 11.12
CA ASP A 311 -15.07 7.50 10.53
C ASP A 311 -15.11 7.80 9.02
N LEU A 312 -14.77 6.81 8.21
CA LEU A 312 -14.76 6.91 6.74
C LEU A 312 -16.15 7.12 6.11
N GLY A 313 -17.21 7.11 6.90
CA GLY A 313 -18.58 7.42 6.48
C GLY A 313 -18.99 8.88 6.73
N LYS A 314 -18.14 9.70 7.36
CA LYS A 314 -18.44 11.10 7.70
C LYS A 314 -17.44 12.04 7.07
N TRP A 315 -17.88 12.78 6.08
CA TRP A 315 -17.04 13.67 5.29
C TRP A 315 -17.29 15.13 5.60
N ARG A 316 -16.23 15.91 5.55
CA ARG A 316 -16.26 17.38 5.59
C ARG A 316 -15.81 17.93 4.25
N ARG A 317 -16.32 19.10 3.87
CA ARG A 317 -15.90 19.83 2.67
C ARG A 317 -15.49 21.24 3.06
N LEU A 318 -14.28 21.64 2.72
CA LEU A 318 -13.73 22.98 2.99
C LEU A 318 -13.02 23.49 1.74
N THR A 319 -13.13 24.79 1.49
CA THR A 319 -12.23 25.42 0.52
C THR A 319 -10.80 25.43 1.08
N MET A 320 -9.79 25.50 0.23
CA MET A 320 -8.40 25.59 0.65
C MET A 320 -8.17 26.76 1.62
N ARG A 321 -8.78 27.94 1.37
CA ARG A 321 -8.64 29.10 2.26
C ARG A 321 -9.35 28.92 3.60
N GLU A 322 -10.53 28.34 3.62
CA GLU A 322 -11.23 27.99 4.87
C GLU A 322 -10.43 27.00 5.70
N SER A 323 -9.80 26.02 5.06
CA SER A 323 -8.97 25.05 5.77
C SER A 323 -7.73 25.69 6.40
N ILE A 324 -7.05 26.61 5.69
CA ILE A 324 -5.93 27.39 6.25
C ILE A 324 -6.41 28.22 7.46
N GLN A 325 -7.57 28.85 7.38
CA GLN A 325 -8.11 29.59 8.50
C GLN A 325 -8.49 28.70 9.69
N GLU A 326 -9.10 27.54 9.42
CA GLU A 326 -9.55 26.62 10.47
C GLU A 326 -8.38 25.98 11.21
N PHE A 327 -7.40 25.44 10.49
CA PHE A 327 -6.27 24.69 11.04
C PHE A 327 -5.05 25.56 11.34
N TRP A 328 -5.18 26.89 11.28
CA TRP A 328 -4.08 27.79 11.61
C TRP A 328 -3.55 27.52 13.01
N PRO A 329 -2.23 27.29 13.17
CA PRO A 329 -1.64 26.96 14.47
C PRO A 329 -1.75 28.12 15.46
N GLU A 330 -2.16 27.83 16.69
CA GLU A 330 -2.24 28.83 17.76
C GLU A 330 -0.88 29.49 18.04
N GLU A 331 0.19 28.71 17.95
CA GLU A 331 1.56 29.15 18.15
C GLU A 331 2.06 30.12 17.06
N ALA A 332 1.39 30.18 15.91
CA ALA A 332 1.63 31.14 14.85
C ALA A 332 0.81 32.44 15.01
N GLY A 333 0.09 32.58 16.14
CA GLY A 333 -0.72 33.75 16.48
C GLY A 333 -2.14 33.73 15.88
N SER A 334 -2.77 34.92 15.76
CA SER A 334 -4.16 35.01 15.29
C SER A 334 -4.35 34.34 13.93
N LYS A 335 -5.53 33.72 13.72
CA LYS A 335 -5.90 33.14 12.43
C LYS A 335 -5.92 34.20 11.32
N PRO A 336 -5.50 33.88 10.08
CA PRO A 336 -5.67 34.80 8.96
C PRO A 336 -7.16 35.01 8.65
N THR A 337 -7.51 36.21 8.20
CA THR A 337 -8.84 36.43 7.61
C THR A 337 -8.86 35.95 6.15
N LEU A 338 -10.03 35.65 5.62
CA LEU A 338 -10.14 35.29 4.19
C LEU A 338 -9.61 36.41 3.29
N GLU A 339 -9.87 37.70 3.65
CA GLU A 339 -9.32 38.85 2.92
C GLU A 339 -7.79 38.85 2.87
N GLN A 340 -7.12 38.46 3.96
CA GLN A 340 -5.67 38.37 4.00
C GLN A 340 -5.13 37.26 3.10
N LEU A 341 -5.94 36.26 2.80
CA LEU A 341 -5.60 35.17 1.87
C LEU A 341 -5.94 35.47 0.42
N HIS A 342 -6.48 36.67 0.11
CA HIS A 342 -6.79 37.11 -1.25
C HIS A 342 -5.82 38.17 -1.80
N SER A 343 -4.81 38.61 -1.04
CA SER A 343 -3.78 39.54 -1.47
C SER A 343 -2.40 39.05 -1.11
N ILE A 344 -1.46 39.13 -2.05
CA ILE A 344 -0.07 38.70 -1.81
C ILE A 344 0.59 39.55 -0.73
N GLU A 345 0.37 40.85 -0.68
CA GLU A 345 0.93 41.77 0.30
C GLU A 345 0.34 41.53 1.70
N ALA A 346 -0.96 41.26 1.79
CA ALA A 346 -1.62 40.93 3.06
C ALA A 346 -1.14 39.55 3.58
N LEU A 347 -0.97 38.57 2.69
CA LEU A 347 -0.40 37.28 2.99
C LEU A 347 1.04 37.41 3.52
N GLN A 348 1.92 38.13 2.82
CA GLN A 348 3.31 38.39 3.25
C GLN A 348 3.37 39.02 4.65
N THR A 349 2.53 40.03 4.90
CA THR A 349 2.44 40.68 6.22
C THR A 349 2.03 39.66 7.29
N LYS A 350 1.05 38.80 6.99
CA LYS A 350 0.57 37.75 7.90
C LYS A 350 1.64 36.70 8.17
N LEU A 351 2.34 36.20 7.16
CA LEU A 351 3.41 35.21 7.29
C LEU A 351 4.59 35.77 8.09
N HIS A 352 4.98 37.00 7.84
CA HIS A 352 6.04 37.65 8.63
C HIS A 352 5.70 37.73 10.12
N SER A 353 4.46 38.10 10.46
CA SER A 353 3.97 38.11 11.84
C SER A 353 3.91 36.71 12.44
N ALA A 354 3.49 35.72 11.67
CA ALA A 354 3.43 34.33 12.11
C ALA A 354 4.82 33.76 12.43
N LEU A 355 5.82 34.00 11.60
CA LEU A 355 7.19 33.57 11.81
C LEU A 355 7.76 34.14 13.13
N SER A 356 7.60 35.46 13.36
CA SER A 356 8.04 36.09 14.62
C SER A 356 7.33 35.51 15.85
N THR A 357 6.06 35.09 15.69
CA THR A 357 5.29 34.50 16.81
C THR A 357 5.70 33.04 17.05
N LEU A 358 5.95 32.26 16.01
CA LEU A 358 6.48 30.90 16.11
C LEU A 358 7.85 30.88 16.77
N GLU A 359 8.76 31.78 16.40
CA GLU A 359 10.08 31.92 17.05
C GLU A 359 9.95 32.15 18.56
N LYS A 360 9.06 33.06 18.96
CA LYS A 360 8.79 33.36 20.38
C LYS A 360 8.17 32.15 21.09
N SER A 361 7.31 31.40 20.43
CA SER A 361 6.66 30.22 20.98
C SER A 361 7.67 29.07 21.18
N MET A 362 8.57 28.84 20.24
CA MET A 362 9.66 27.86 20.36
C MET A 362 10.64 28.19 21.49
N GLY A 363 10.81 29.47 21.85
CA GLY A 363 11.61 29.90 22.97
C GLY A 363 11.01 29.57 24.34
N LYS A 364 9.74 29.19 24.44
CA LYS A 364 9.04 28.83 25.68
C LYS A 364 9.22 27.35 26.05
N THR A 365 10.46 26.90 26.18
CA THR A 365 10.81 25.48 26.39
C THR A 365 10.27 24.86 27.68
N THR A 366 9.80 25.66 28.63
CA THR A 366 9.26 25.18 29.92
C THR A 366 7.78 24.77 29.87
N THR A 367 7.06 25.10 28.80
CA THR A 367 5.60 24.87 28.68
C THR A 367 5.21 24.02 27.49
N ILE A 368 6.14 23.67 26.61
CA ILE A 368 5.89 22.93 25.35
C ILE A 368 6.74 21.66 25.33
N THR A 369 6.18 20.52 24.92
CA THR A 369 6.92 19.24 24.85
C THR A 369 8.01 19.27 23.78
N PRO A 370 9.09 18.47 23.90
CA PRO A 370 10.14 18.38 22.88
C PRO A 370 9.61 17.99 21.50
N GLU A 371 8.62 17.09 21.45
CA GLU A 371 7.95 16.65 20.21
C GLU A 371 7.26 17.84 19.53
N ARG A 372 6.48 18.62 20.29
CA ARG A 372 5.78 19.81 19.78
C ARG A 372 6.76 20.88 19.32
N ILE A 373 7.89 21.07 20.01
CA ILE A 373 8.95 21.98 19.56
C ILE A 373 9.53 21.51 18.22
N SER A 374 9.71 20.21 18.02
CA SER A 374 10.18 19.66 16.73
C SER A 374 9.18 19.93 15.61
N GLU A 375 7.89 19.71 15.84
CA GLU A 375 6.83 20.04 14.88
C GLU A 375 6.80 21.53 14.54
N LEU A 376 6.90 22.41 15.55
CA LEU A 376 6.94 23.86 15.34
C LEU A 376 8.17 24.32 14.55
N LYS A 377 9.32 23.67 14.70
CA LYS A 377 10.51 23.95 13.88
C LYS A 377 10.29 23.58 12.42
N THR A 378 9.71 22.41 12.16
CA THR A 378 9.36 21.96 10.80
C THR A 378 8.38 22.94 10.15
N MET A 379 7.32 23.31 10.87
CA MET A 379 6.33 24.27 10.41
C MET A 379 6.94 25.67 10.18
N HIS A 380 7.78 26.15 11.09
CA HIS A 380 8.48 27.43 10.93
C HIS A 380 9.34 27.42 9.66
N SER A 381 10.07 26.32 9.39
CA SER A 381 10.85 26.18 8.16
C SER A 381 9.97 26.25 6.92
N ALA A 382 8.86 25.49 6.88
CA ALA A 382 7.93 25.46 5.76
C ALA A 382 7.25 26.83 5.54
N VAL A 383 6.74 27.47 6.60
CA VAL A 383 6.14 28.83 6.51
C VAL A 383 7.18 29.87 6.09
N SER A 384 8.44 29.71 6.51
CA SER A 384 9.53 30.60 6.10
C SER A 384 9.82 30.48 4.61
N GLU A 385 9.83 29.27 4.08
CA GLU A 385 9.98 29.03 2.64
C GLU A 385 8.86 29.68 1.85
N VAL A 386 7.60 29.46 2.24
CA VAL A 386 6.43 30.14 1.63
C VAL A 386 6.56 31.66 1.67
N TYR A 387 7.00 32.21 2.80
CA TYR A 387 7.21 33.67 2.93
C TYR A 387 8.26 34.18 1.96
N TYR A 388 9.45 33.58 1.92
CA TYR A 388 10.52 34.03 1.02
C TYR A 388 10.18 33.82 -0.45
N ASP A 389 9.49 32.72 -0.78
CA ASP A 389 9.01 32.49 -2.15
C ASP A 389 7.97 33.52 -2.58
N SER A 390 7.09 33.94 -1.68
CA SER A 390 6.11 35.00 -1.96
C SER A 390 6.75 36.37 -2.23
N LEU A 391 7.98 36.60 -1.78
CA LEU A 391 8.72 37.86 -2.02
C LEU A 391 9.40 37.91 -3.39
N LYS A 392 9.46 36.79 -4.11
CA LYS A 392 10.01 36.76 -5.46
C LYS A 392 9.20 37.64 -6.40
N LYS A 393 9.86 38.25 -7.37
CA LYS A 393 9.16 39.07 -8.39
C LYS A 393 8.12 38.18 -9.11
N ASP A 394 6.92 38.72 -9.26
CA ASP A 394 5.80 38.05 -9.94
C ASP A 394 5.38 36.69 -9.32
N ALA A 395 5.62 36.49 -8.00
CA ALA A 395 5.19 35.29 -7.29
C ALA A 395 3.66 35.15 -7.34
N PRO A 396 3.11 34.04 -7.87
CA PRO A 396 1.65 33.86 -7.92
C PRO A 396 1.07 33.65 -6.53
N LEU A 397 0.05 34.43 -6.16
CA LEU A 397 -0.67 34.26 -4.90
C LEU A 397 -1.17 32.83 -4.72
N GLY A 398 -1.73 32.23 -5.76
CA GLY A 398 -2.26 30.86 -5.74
C GLY A 398 -1.21 29.83 -5.33
N LYS A 399 0.03 29.94 -5.85
CA LYS A 399 1.13 29.04 -5.47
C LYS A 399 1.51 29.21 -4.00
N SER A 400 1.56 30.44 -3.50
CA SER A 400 1.84 30.72 -2.09
C SER A 400 0.74 30.18 -1.16
N ILE A 401 -0.55 30.26 -1.56
CA ILE A 401 -1.67 29.69 -0.81
C ILE A 401 -1.60 28.16 -0.79
N TYR A 402 -1.28 27.52 -1.92
CA TYR A 402 -1.13 26.08 -2.01
C TYR A 402 0.03 25.60 -1.10
N ASN A 403 1.20 26.19 -1.20
CA ASN A 403 2.35 25.83 -0.37
C ASN A 403 2.06 26.08 1.14
N LEU A 404 1.30 27.14 1.45
CA LEU A 404 0.87 27.40 2.83
C LEU A 404 -0.09 26.32 3.34
N PHE A 405 -1.02 25.87 2.51
CA PHE A 405 -1.93 24.77 2.83
C PHE A 405 -1.15 23.49 3.18
N GLU A 406 -0.19 23.08 2.34
CA GLU A 406 0.68 21.94 2.63
C GLU A 406 1.43 22.09 3.95
N ALA A 407 1.96 23.29 4.21
CA ALA A 407 2.76 23.57 5.40
C ALA A 407 1.97 23.53 6.72
N VAL A 408 0.70 23.96 6.73
CA VAL A 408 -0.04 24.22 7.98
C VAL A 408 -1.34 23.44 8.14
N VAL A 409 -1.83 22.73 7.09
CA VAL A 409 -3.15 22.08 7.12
C VAL A 409 -3.08 20.58 6.94
N GLU A 410 -2.39 20.08 5.91
CA GLU A 410 -2.51 18.71 5.43
C GLU A 410 -2.40 17.66 6.53
N HIS A 411 -1.38 17.76 7.37
CA HIS A 411 -1.12 16.80 8.45
C HIS A 411 -2.15 16.82 9.60
N TYR A 412 -3.03 17.84 9.66
CA TYR A 412 -4.14 17.92 10.62
C TYR A 412 -5.45 17.34 10.06
N LEU A 413 -5.52 16.96 8.79
CA LEU A 413 -6.70 16.38 8.15
C LEU A 413 -6.86 14.90 8.53
N ILE A 414 -7.10 14.63 9.81
CA ILE A 414 -7.22 13.27 10.36
C ILE A 414 -8.56 12.63 9.98
N GLN A 415 -9.68 13.38 10.12
CA GLN A 415 -10.99 12.91 9.69
C GLN A 415 -11.18 13.13 8.19
N PRO A 416 -12.00 12.31 7.51
CA PRO A 416 -12.21 12.43 6.08
C PRO A 416 -12.65 13.85 5.68
N THR A 417 -11.84 14.51 4.88
CA THR A 417 -12.05 15.90 4.48
C THR A 417 -11.74 16.08 2.99
N ILE A 418 -12.67 16.69 2.28
CA ILE A 418 -12.47 17.14 0.91
C ILE A 418 -12.04 18.62 0.97
N ILE A 419 -10.90 18.92 0.36
CA ILE A 419 -10.41 20.29 0.16
C ILE A 419 -10.63 20.65 -1.31
N TYR A 420 -11.31 21.76 -1.60
CA TYR A 420 -11.64 22.16 -2.94
C TYR A 420 -11.29 23.63 -3.22
N ASP A 421 -11.49 24.08 -4.46
CA ASP A 421 -11.10 25.40 -4.95
C ASP A 421 -9.57 25.59 -4.95
N TYR A 422 -8.90 24.72 -5.70
CA TYR A 422 -7.46 24.79 -5.92
C TYR A 422 -7.11 25.93 -6.87
N PRO A 423 -5.96 26.59 -6.70
CA PRO A 423 -5.48 27.62 -7.62
C PRO A 423 -5.19 27.07 -9.02
N THR A 424 -5.52 27.87 -10.04
CA THR A 424 -5.28 27.51 -11.46
C THR A 424 -3.81 27.26 -11.75
N VAL A 425 -2.90 28.02 -11.13
CA VAL A 425 -1.44 27.94 -11.34
C VAL A 425 -0.83 26.57 -10.96
N VAL A 426 -1.47 25.81 -10.08
CA VAL A 426 -1.03 24.46 -9.67
C VAL A 426 -1.92 23.35 -10.24
N SER A 427 -2.73 23.65 -11.26
CA SER A 427 -3.75 22.72 -11.77
C SER A 427 -3.86 22.75 -13.30
N PRO A 428 -2.81 22.34 -14.04
CA PRO A 428 -2.72 22.55 -15.49
C PRO A 428 -3.73 21.77 -16.33
N LEU A 429 -4.32 20.70 -15.80
CA LEU A 429 -5.26 19.81 -16.50
C LEU A 429 -6.73 20.02 -16.08
N SER A 430 -6.96 20.88 -15.09
CA SER A 430 -8.28 21.12 -14.50
C SER A 430 -8.98 22.31 -15.14
N LYS A 431 -10.31 22.25 -15.22
CA LYS A 431 -11.15 23.32 -15.76
C LYS A 431 -11.25 24.49 -14.80
N GLN A 432 -11.06 25.71 -15.31
CA GLN A 432 -11.27 26.94 -14.52
C GLN A 432 -12.74 27.12 -14.14
N LYS A 433 -12.97 27.71 -12.97
CA LYS A 433 -14.31 28.13 -12.56
C LYS A 433 -14.73 29.36 -13.37
N PRO A 434 -15.92 29.36 -13.99
CA PRO A 434 -16.36 30.49 -14.79
C PRO A 434 -16.49 31.81 -13.99
N GLU A 435 -16.89 31.70 -12.73
CA GLU A 435 -17.10 32.82 -11.81
C GLU A 435 -15.83 33.29 -11.09
N ASP A 436 -14.78 32.46 -11.07
CA ASP A 436 -13.52 32.76 -10.38
C ASP A 436 -12.35 32.08 -11.13
N PRO A 437 -11.82 32.70 -12.20
CA PRO A 437 -10.77 32.12 -13.05
C PRO A 437 -9.41 31.86 -12.36
N ASP A 438 -9.19 32.42 -11.18
CA ASP A 438 -7.99 32.15 -10.38
C ASP A 438 -8.02 30.78 -9.74
N HIS A 439 -9.21 30.12 -9.74
CA HIS A 439 -9.42 28.79 -9.20
C HIS A 439 -9.99 27.84 -10.25
N VAL A 440 -9.75 26.55 -9.99
CA VAL A 440 -10.24 25.45 -10.83
C VAL A 440 -11.30 24.61 -10.09
N GLU A 441 -12.09 23.89 -10.84
CA GLU A 441 -13.03 22.87 -10.37
C GLU A 441 -12.26 21.58 -9.99
N ARG A 442 -11.48 21.65 -8.89
CA ARG A 442 -10.61 20.57 -8.39
C ARG A 442 -10.82 20.40 -6.90
N PHE A 443 -10.69 19.15 -6.45
CA PHE A 443 -10.58 18.83 -5.04
C PHE A 443 -9.56 17.72 -4.82
N GLU A 444 -9.00 17.70 -3.63
CA GLU A 444 -8.27 16.55 -3.08
C GLU A 444 -8.98 16.09 -1.81
N PHE A 445 -8.82 14.82 -1.50
CA PHE A 445 -9.45 14.25 -0.31
C PHE A 445 -8.44 13.55 0.58
N PHE A 446 -8.59 13.81 1.87
CA PHE A 446 -7.64 13.49 2.93
C PHE A 446 -8.30 12.68 4.03
N ALA A 447 -7.55 11.76 4.63
CA ALA A 447 -7.84 11.16 5.92
C ALA A 447 -6.55 10.61 6.53
N GLY A 448 -6.46 10.58 7.86
CA GLY A 448 -5.27 10.08 8.55
C GLY A 448 -4.05 10.98 8.45
N GLY A 449 -4.22 12.24 8.02
CA GLY A 449 -3.15 13.23 7.86
C GLY A 449 -2.37 13.12 6.57
N PHE A 450 -2.94 12.53 5.51
CA PHE A 450 -2.37 12.47 4.16
C PHE A 450 -3.45 12.44 3.08
N GLU A 451 -3.06 12.87 1.87
CA GLU A 451 -3.87 12.79 0.67
C GLU A 451 -4.14 11.34 0.27
N ILE A 452 -5.40 11.02 -0.03
CA ILE A 452 -5.82 9.71 -0.57
C ILE A 452 -5.97 9.78 -2.08
N GLY A 453 -6.45 10.91 -2.61
CA GLY A 453 -6.62 11.10 -4.04
C GLY A 453 -7.03 12.51 -4.41
N ASN A 454 -7.13 12.72 -5.71
CA ASN A 454 -7.34 14.00 -6.38
C ASN A 454 -8.35 13.86 -7.51
N ALA A 455 -9.21 14.84 -7.70
CA ALA A 455 -10.25 14.83 -8.71
C ALA A 455 -10.58 16.24 -9.22
N PHE A 456 -11.04 16.33 -10.44
CA PHE A 456 -11.43 17.62 -11.05
C PHE A 456 -12.39 17.46 -12.22
N SER A 457 -13.05 18.59 -12.57
CA SER A 457 -13.66 18.74 -13.89
C SER A 457 -12.55 18.91 -14.92
N GLU A 458 -12.58 18.12 -15.97
CA GLU A 458 -11.54 18.07 -16.97
C GLU A 458 -11.51 19.32 -17.85
N LEU A 459 -10.31 19.83 -18.09
CA LEU A 459 -10.13 20.84 -19.13
C LEU A 459 -10.40 20.20 -20.49
N ASN A 460 -11.42 20.70 -21.18
CA ASN A 460 -11.89 20.17 -22.46
C ASN A 460 -11.76 21.16 -23.63
N ASP A 461 -11.10 22.30 -23.39
CA ASP A 461 -10.76 23.28 -24.44
C ASP A 461 -9.36 22.97 -24.97
N PRO A 462 -9.20 22.53 -26.24
CA PRO A 462 -7.90 22.20 -26.81
C PRO A 462 -6.95 23.40 -26.93
N ILE A 463 -7.47 24.62 -27.10
CA ILE A 463 -6.65 25.83 -27.23
C ILE A 463 -6.06 26.19 -25.87
N GLU A 464 -6.88 26.20 -24.85
CA GLU A 464 -6.42 26.47 -23.48
C GLU A 464 -5.48 25.35 -22.99
N GLN A 465 -5.75 24.09 -23.32
CA GLN A 465 -4.86 22.97 -22.93
C GLN A 465 -3.48 23.09 -23.60
N HIS A 466 -3.45 23.44 -24.89
CA HIS A 466 -2.17 23.64 -25.58
C HIS A 466 -1.36 24.75 -24.91
N LYS A 467 -1.98 25.90 -24.63
CA LYS A 467 -1.34 27.02 -23.94
C LYS A 467 -0.77 26.60 -22.58
N ARG A 468 -1.53 25.85 -21.78
CA ARG A 468 -1.05 25.39 -20.47
C ARG A 468 0.13 24.42 -20.58
N PHE A 469 0.18 23.58 -21.62
CA PHE A 469 1.35 22.78 -21.88
C PHE A 469 2.57 23.62 -22.29
N GLU A 470 2.38 24.71 -23.07
CA GLU A 470 3.46 25.67 -23.37
C GLU A 470 4.00 26.33 -22.09
N ASP A 471 3.11 26.73 -21.17
CA ASP A 471 3.49 27.28 -19.87
C ASP A 471 4.28 26.27 -19.03
N GLN A 472 3.89 24.99 -19.03
CA GLN A 472 4.62 23.90 -18.36
C GLN A 472 5.99 23.62 -18.98
N LEU A 473 6.12 23.69 -20.31
CA LEU A 473 7.43 23.58 -20.98
C LEU A 473 8.37 24.72 -20.56
N ALA A 474 7.85 25.95 -20.42
CA ALA A 474 8.64 27.07 -19.94
C ALA A 474 9.13 26.87 -18.48
N GLU A 475 8.35 26.24 -17.61
CA GLU A 475 8.81 25.86 -16.25
C GLU A 475 9.88 24.76 -16.31
N ARG A 476 9.73 23.79 -17.21
CA ARG A 476 10.72 22.73 -17.43
C ARG A 476 12.07 23.30 -17.90
N ASP A 477 12.04 24.26 -18.81
CA ASP A 477 13.24 24.96 -19.29
C ASP A 477 13.94 25.76 -18.16
N ARG A 478 13.19 26.13 -17.13
CA ARG A 478 13.73 26.77 -15.91
C ARG A 478 14.25 25.77 -14.88
N GLY A 479 14.16 24.46 -15.14
CA GLY A 479 14.71 23.39 -14.30
C GLY A 479 13.69 22.61 -13.48
N ASP A 480 12.40 22.75 -13.75
CA ASP A 480 11.34 21.91 -13.15
C ASP A 480 11.21 20.60 -13.93
N ASP A 481 11.96 19.57 -13.52
CA ASP A 481 11.94 18.24 -14.16
C ASP A 481 10.61 17.50 -14.04
N GLU A 482 9.70 17.95 -13.17
CA GLU A 482 8.39 17.35 -12.91
C GLU A 482 7.28 17.97 -13.76
N ALA A 483 7.53 19.13 -14.38
CA ALA A 483 6.57 19.79 -15.26
C ALA A 483 6.20 18.93 -16.47
N HIS A 484 4.96 19.08 -16.94
CA HIS A 484 4.40 18.29 -18.04
C HIS A 484 5.16 18.50 -19.35
N GLN A 485 5.22 17.44 -20.15
CA GLN A 485 5.68 17.50 -21.54
C GLN A 485 4.49 17.84 -22.47
N MET A 486 4.80 18.38 -23.65
CA MET A 486 3.79 18.58 -24.70
C MET A 486 3.36 17.21 -25.25
N ASP A 487 2.07 16.92 -25.20
CA ASP A 487 1.44 15.80 -25.90
C ASP A 487 0.50 16.33 -26.98
N GLU A 488 1.03 16.53 -28.20
CA GLU A 488 0.27 17.06 -29.33
C GLU A 488 -0.86 16.12 -29.75
N ASP A 489 -0.70 14.79 -29.60
CA ASP A 489 -1.74 13.84 -29.91
C ASP A 489 -2.90 13.93 -28.93
N TYR A 490 -2.63 14.20 -27.66
CA TYR A 490 -3.67 14.46 -26.68
C TYR A 490 -4.43 15.76 -26.99
N VAL A 491 -3.73 16.85 -27.32
CA VAL A 491 -4.37 18.10 -27.75
C VAL A 491 -5.22 17.88 -29.01
N ARG A 492 -4.71 17.09 -29.96
CA ARG A 492 -5.48 16.69 -31.14
C ARG A 492 -6.72 15.88 -30.78
N ALA A 493 -6.63 14.96 -29.83
CA ALA A 493 -7.78 14.20 -29.34
C ALA A 493 -8.86 15.14 -28.76
N LEU A 494 -8.47 16.10 -27.94
CA LEU A 494 -9.39 17.12 -27.41
C LEU A 494 -10.09 17.91 -28.52
N ALA A 495 -9.41 18.17 -29.65
CA ALA A 495 -9.99 18.87 -30.80
C ALA A 495 -11.09 18.07 -31.52
N TYR A 496 -11.20 16.75 -31.31
CA TYR A 496 -12.36 15.96 -31.71
C TYR A 496 -13.56 16.10 -30.77
N GLY A 497 -13.37 16.70 -29.61
CA GLY A 497 -14.41 17.01 -28.64
C GLY A 497 -14.40 16.08 -27.43
N LEU A 498 -13.83 16.53 -26.31
CA LEU A 498 -14.05 15.91 -25.01
C LEU A 498 -15.35 16.49 -24.41
N PRO A 499 -16.39 15.68 -24.12
CA PRO A 499 -17.56 16.17 -23.43
C PRO A 499 -17.19 16.71 -22.04
N PRO A 500 -18.06 17.50 -21.36
CA PRO A 500 -17.87 17.78 -19.94
C PRO A 500 -17.62 16.49 -19.19
N THR A 501 -16.49 16.38 -18.51
CA THR A 501 -16.02 15.13 -17.90
C THR A 501 -15.45 15.42 -16.53
N GLY A 502 -15.78 14.58 -15.55
CA GLY A 502 -15.10 14.51 -14.27
C GLY A 502 -14.14 13.33 -14.23
N GLY A 503 -12.93 13.56 -13.73
CA GLY A 503 -11.90 12.53 -13.54
C GLY A 503 -11.34 12.51 -12.13
N GLU A 504 -11.00 11.32 -11.63
CA GLU A 504 -10.45 11.11 -10.29
C GLU A 504 -9.36 10.04 -10.28
N GLY A 505 -8.29 10.32 -9.53
CA GLY A 505 -7.26 9.36 -9.18
C GLY A 505 -7.20 9.11 -7.68
N MET A 506 -7.26 7.85 -7.25
CA MET A 506 -7.19 7.45 -5.85
C MET A 506 -6.10 6.41 -5.59
N GLY A 507 -5.26 6.66 -4.58
CA GLY A 507 -4.22 5.73 -4.14
C GLY A 507 -4.79 4.51 -3.40
N ILE A 508 -4.83 3.36 -4.05
CA ILE A 508 -5.31 2.10 -3.44
C ILE A 508 -4.43 1.71 -2.25
N ASP A 509 -3.13 1.88 -2.34
CA ASP A 509 -2.21 1.55 -1.25
C ASP A 509 -2.53 2.38 0.00
N ARG A 510 -2.76 3.69 -0.16
CA ARG A 510 -3.14 4.61 0.92
C ARG A 510 -4.50 4.27 1.53
N LEU A 511 -5.49 3.93 0.71
CA LEU A 511 -6.80 3.46 1.20
C LEU A 511 -6.65 2.17 2.01
N VAL A 512 -5.83 1.21 1.56
CA VAL A 512 -5.57 -0.03 2.31
C VAL A 512 -4.85 0.26 3.63
N MET A 513 -3.92 1.22 3.68
CA MET A 513 -3.28 1.64 4.93
C MET A 513 -4.34 2.09 5.97
N LEU A 514 -5.30 2.93 5.58
CA LEU A 514 -6.39 3.36 6.46
C LEU A 514 -7.28 2.20 6.92
N LEU A 515 -7.69 1.33 5.99
CA LEU A 515 -8.59 0.20 6.28
C LEU A 515 -7.95 -0.88 7.17
N THR A 516 -6.63 -0.93 7.25
CA THR A 516 -5.87 -1.94 8.00
C THR A 516 -5.12 -1.37 9.22
N GLY A 517 -5.09 -0.04 9.39
CA GLY A 517 -4.29 0.62 10.41
C GLY A 517 -2.78 0.54 10.17
N SER A 518 -2.35 0.22 8.94
CA SER A 518 -0.94 0.08 8.56
C SER A 518 -0.27 1.44 8.44
N ARG A 519 0.83 1.65 9.16
CA ARG A 519 1.50 2.96 9.25
C ARG A 519 2.45 3.27 8.10
N SER A 520 2.82 2.25 7.34
CA SER A 520 3.73 2.39 6.20
C SER A 520 3.15 1.74 4.95
N ILE A 521 3.33 2.38 3.80
CA ILE A 521 2.97 1.81 2.49
C ILE A 521 3.65 0.46 2.24
N ARG A 522 4.83 0.22 2.84
CA ARG A 522 5.54 -1.06 2.78
C ARG A 522 4.81 -2.19 3.49
N ASP A 523 3.93 -1.88 4.45
CA ASP A 523 3.11 -2.90 5.12
C ASP A 523 2.02 -3.46 4.22
N VAL A 524 1.53 -2.66 3.26
CA VAL A 524 0.42 -3.00 2.36
C VAL A 524 0.87 -3.42 0.96
N ILE A 525 2.15 -3.35 0.65
CA ILE A 525 2.78 -3.86 -0.58
C ILE A 525 3.49 -5.17 -0.25
N LEU A 526 3.22 -6.25 -1.03
CA LEU A 526 3.80 -7.57 -0.77
C LEU A 526 5.34 -7.54 -0.81
N PHE A 527 5.89 -6.96 -1.86
CA PHE A 527 7.34 -6.84 -2.06
C PHE A 527 7.68 -5.36 -2.35
N PRO A 528 7.80 -4.53 -1.31
CA PRO A 528 8.14 -3.12 -1.48
C PRO A 528 9.57 -2.96 -1.98
N GLN A 529 9.86 -1.85 -2.66
CA GLN A 529 11.22 -1.51 -3.05
C GLN A 529 12.07 -1.23 -1.80
N MET A 530 13.21 -1.91 -1.72
CA MET A 530 14.14 -1.78 -0.59
C MET A 530 15.51 -1.30 -1.09
N LYS A 531 16.21 -0.51 -0.27
CA LYS A 531 17.62 -0.20 -0.52
C LYS A 531 18.44 -1.50 -0.49
N ARG A 532 19.49 -1.58 -1.31
CA ARG A 532 20.44 -2.69 -1.22
C ARG A 532 21.05 -2.71 0.19
N LEU A 533 21.23 -3.89 0.76
CA LEU A 533 22.05 -4.05 1.95
C LEU A 533 23.48 -3.64 1.55
N GLN A 534 24.06 -2.69 2.26
CA GLN A 534 25.49 -2.47 2.15
C GLN A 534 26.17 -3.73 2.68
N LYS A 535 26.94 -4.41 1.86
CA LYS A 535 27.88 -5.40 2.36
C LYS A 535 28.81 -4.67 3.33
N SER A 536 29.01 -5.21 4.52
CA SER A 536 30.01 -4.64 5.43
C SER A 536 31.36 -4.63 4.69
N GLU A 537 32.08 -3.52 4.74
CA GLU A 537 33.42 -3.38 4.13
C GLU A 537 34.34 -4.54 4.49
N ALA A 538 34.18 -5.14 5.66
CA ALA A 538 34.86 -6.37 6.11
C ALA A 538 34.57 -7.61 5.23
N ALA A 539 33.42 -7.69 4.53
CA ALA A 539 33.13 -8.84 3.66
C ALA A 539 33.73 -8.66 2.25
N ASP A 540 33.92 -7.43 1.82
CA ASP A 540 34.59 -7.13 0.55
C ASP A 540 36.13 -7.23 0.70
N GLU A 541 36.71 -6.82 1.84
CA GLU A 541 38.14 -7.03 2.16
C GLU A 541 38.47 -8.54 2.24
N ALA A 542 37.63 -9.34 2.92
CA ALA A 542 37.83 -10.80 2.99
C ALA A 542 37.66 -11.51 1.63
N ALA A 543 36.81 -10.97 0.73
CA ALA A 543 36.64 -11.52 -0.61
C ALA A 543 37.80 -11.13 -1.57
N ASP A 544 38.41 -9.99 -1.35
CA ASP A 544 39.55 -9.53 -2.12
C ASP A 544 40.86 -10.17 -1.60
N GLU A 545 41.02 -10.40 -0.29
CA GLU A 545 42.12 -11.21 0.25
C GLU A 545 42.06 -12.68 -0.25
N ALA A 546 40.87 -13.30 -0.29
CA ALA A 546 40.69 -14.66 -0.81
C ALA A 546 41.02 -14.76 -2.32
N LYS A 547 40.75 -13.71 -3.10
CA LYS A 547 41.14 -13.67 -4.52
C LYS A 547 42.63 -13.41 -4.73
N ALA A 548 43.29 -12.67 -3.82
CA ALA A 548 44.72 -12.42 -3.86
C ALA A 548 45.49 -13.75 -3.55
N ASP A 549 45.03 -14.51 -2.57
CA ASP A 549 45.62 -15.81 -2.22
C ASP A 549 45.42 -16.89 -3.31
N GLU A 550 44.31 -16.85 -4.07
CA GLU A 550 44.11 -17.74 -5.24
C GLU A 550 44.96 -17.30 -6.48
N ALA A 551 45.44 -16.09 -6.53
CA ALA A 551 46.26 -15.60 -7.63
C ALA A 551 47.78 -15.82 -7.37
N GLU A 552 48.19 -16.09 -6.14
CA GLU A 552 49.60 -16.41 -5.75
C GLU A 552 49.85 -17.90 -5.62
N ALA A 553 48.85 -18.77 -5.72
CA ALA A 553 48.95 -20.21 -5.69
C ALA A 553 48.83 -20.82 -7.11
#